data_8d87ecce4d32c290ec5f2af0a547d932
#
_entry.id   8d87ecce4d32c290ec5f2af0a547d932
#
_cell.length_a   1.000
_cell.length_b   1.000
_cell.length_c   1.000
_cell.angle_alpha   90.00
_cell.angle_beta   90.00
_cell.angle_gamma   90.00
#
_symmetry.space_group_name_H-M   'P 1'
#
loop_
_entity.id
_entity.type
_entity.pdbx_description
1 polymer ?
#
loop_
_entity_poly.entity_id
_entity_poly.type
_entity_poly.pdbx_seq_one_letter_code
_entity_poly.pdbx_strand_id
1 'polypeptide(L)'
;MNLKLGINLGFAINKYIEPEEWTSIVGEELGLKHVQFVADLLNPFLPKDYIENQIERIRYSTGKYKISVDSVFTSMFTRVNHFMHPDKECRKIWLKWFKDLFGIAACLGAKTGGSHFGILTFASYNDVKKREMLIEEGVKGWQELSFHAKELGFESLIIEPMSVPREMANTVEETLELMERVNENCGVPMKVCLDVGHAPHPDQRDPYPWIERLGAYSPIIHLQQTALHKSHHWPFTPECNEQGIIHPEKVLKSLEKSGAKEALLIFEISHREHRDSDSKIIEDLKASVDYWRPYVKD
;
A
#
# COMPACT_ATOMS: atom_id res chain seq x y z
N MET A 1 1.29 -15.86 15.49
CA MET A 1 1.45 -14.54 14.83
C MET A 1 0.46 -13.54 15.40
N ASN A 2 0.87 -12.29 15.57
CA ASN A 2 -0.02 -11.19 15.92
C ASN A 2 -0.52 -10.55 14.60
N LEU A 3 -1.73 -10.85 14.22
CA LEU A 3 -2.34 -10.35 12.97
C LEU A 3 -3.50 -9.42 13.31
N LYS A 4 -3.66 -8.37 12.53
CA LYS A 4 -4.78 -7.43 12.65
C LYS A 4 -5.39 -7.18 11.28
N LEU A 5 -6.69 -6.92 11.24
CA LEU A 5 -7.38 -6.51 10.03
C LEU A 5 -7.46 -4.98 9.93
N GLY A 6 -7.30 -4.47 8.72
CA GLY A 6 -7.47 -3.06 8.40
C GLY A 6 -7.91 -2.86 6.95
N ILE A 7 -7.99 -1.62 6.53
CA ILE A 7 -8.43 -1.27 5.18
C ILE A 7 -7.60 -0.13 4.60
N ASN A 8 -7.27 -0.23 3.31
CA ASN A 8 -6.74 0.86 2.50
C ASN A 8 -7.87 1.82 2.15
N LEU A 9 -7.66 3.12 2.35
CA LEU A 9 -8.70 4.13 2.09
C LEU A 9 -8.92 4.43 0.61
N GLY A 10 -8.33 3.65 -0.30
CA GLY A 10 -8.59 3.74 -1.74
C GLY A 10 -10.07 3.59 -2.11
N PHE A 11 -10.85 2.86 -1.32
CA PHE A 11 -12.30 2.73 -1.51
C PHE A 11 -13.04 4.06 -1.37
N ALA A 12 -12.48 4.99 -0.59
CA ALA A 12 -13.11 6.29 -0.28
C ALA A 12 -12.82 7.37 -1.34
N ILE A 13 -11.78 7.19 -2.17
CA ILE A 13 -11.40 8.17 -3.19
C ILE A 13 -12.58 8.44 -4.12
N ASN A 14 -12.94 9.73 -4.27
CA ASN A 14 -14.06 10.22 -5.08
C ASN A 14 -15.46 9.72 -4.66
N LYS A 15 -15.59 9.07 -3.49
CA LYS A 15 -16.86 8.49 -3.01
C LYS A 15 -17.21 8.95 -1.60
N TYR A 16 -16.31 8.76 -0.65
CA TYR A 16 -16.47 9.06 0.77
C TYR A 16 -15.28 9.89 1.25
N ILE A 17 -15.08 11.07 0.65
CA ILE A 17 -13.86 11.88 0.82
C ILE A 17 -13.82 12.62 2.17
N GLU A 18 -14.98 12.85 2.79
CA GLU A 18 -15.03 13.55 4.06
C GLU A 18 -14.55 12.64 5.21
N PRO A 19 -13.70 13.14 6.13
CA PRO A 19 -13.18 12.34 7.24
C PRO A 19 -14.26 11.66 8.07
N GLU A 20 -15.39 12.33 8.28
CA GLU A 20 -16.51 11.84 9.07
C GLU A 20 -17.21 10.65 8.39
N GLU A 21 -17.25 10.63 7.04
CA GLU A 21 -17.89 9.56 6.27
C GLU A 21 -17.04 8.28 6.31
N TRP A 22 -15.78 8.33 5.85
CA TRP A 22 -14.96 7.12 5.79
C TRP A 22 -14.64 6.55 7.18
N THR A 23 -14.49 7.40 8.23
CA THR A 23 -14.28 6.90 9.59
C THR A 23 -15.50 6.21 10.17
N SER A 24 -16.72 6.70 9.87
CA SER A 24 -17.96 6.02 10.23
C SER A 24 -18.06 4.65 9.54
N ILE A 25 -17.79 4.60 8.23
CA ILE A 25 -17.77 3.34 7.49
C ILE A 25 -16.77 2.35 8.11
N VAL A 26 -15.53 2.77 8.32
CA VAL A 26 -14.48 1.90 8.88
C VAL A 26 -14.83 1.46 10.31
N GLY A 27 -15.26 2.38 11.17
CA GLY A 27 -15.50 2.11 12.59
C GLY A 27 -16.84 1.46 12.91
N GLU A 28 -17.92 1.91 12.30
CA GLU A 28 -19.28 1.44 12.59
C GLU A 28 -19.70 0.30 11.66
N GLU A 29 -19.52 0.48 10.33
CA GLU A 29 -20.01 -0.49 9.37
C GLU A 29 -19.11 -1.73 9.26
N LEU A 30 -17.78 -1.52 9.24
CA LEU A 30 -16.80 -2.59 9.08
C LEU A 30 -16.26 -3.11 10.42
N GLY A 31 -16.37 -2.33 11.51
CA GLY A 31 -15.81 -2.68 12.82
C GLY A 31 -14.29 -2.80 12.81
N LEU A 32 -13.59 -2.07 11.93
CA LEU A 32 -12.14 -2.06 11.82
C LEU A 32 -11.53 -0.91 12.61
N LYS A 33 -10.25 -1.09 13.02
CA LYS A 33 -9.51 -0.09 13.82
C LYS A 33 -8.21 0.37 13.16
N HIS A 34 -7.83 -0.21 12.04
CA HIS A 34 -6.58 0.03 11.36
C HIS A 34 -6.81 0.48 9.93
N VAL A 35 -6.15 1.58 9.54
CA VAL A 35 -6.24 2.07 8.16
C VAL A 35 -4.86 2.38 7.58
N GLN A 36 -4.73 2.14 6.28
CA GLN A 36 -3.68 2.72 5.46
C GLN A 36 -4.27 3.95 4.75
N PHE A 37 -3.74 5.12 5.09
CA PHE A 37 -4.15 6.38 4.49
C PHE A 37 -3.58 6.52 3.08
N VAL A 38 -4.34 7.11 2.16
CA VAL A 38 -3.89 7.29 0.78
C VAL A 38 -3.70 8.77 0.45
N ALA A 39 -2.61 9.07 -0.24
CA ALA A 39 -2.24 10.43 -0.62
C ALA A 39 -3.29 11.16 -1.46
N ASP A 40 -4.16 10.41 -2.13
CA ASP A 40 -5.24 10.96 -2.96
C ASP A 40 -6.34 11.64 -2.13
N LEU A 41 -6.52 11.27 -0.86
CA LEU A 41 -7.48 11.91 0.04
C LEU A 41 -6.96 13.23 0.64
N LEU A 42 -5.63 13.39 0.75
CA LEU A 42 -5.02 14.64 1.21
C LEU A 42 -3.65 14.82 0.53
N ASN A 43 -3.68 15.43 -0.66
CA ASN A 43 -2.49 15.60 -1.48
C ASN A 43 -1.64 16.78 -0.97
N PRO A 44 -0.31 16.61 -0.78
CA PRO A 44 0.60 17.67 -0.38
C PRO A 44 0.65 18.92 -1.28
N PHE A 45 0.16 18.83 -2.51
CA PHE A 45 0.05 20.01 -3.40
C PHE A 45 -1.09 20.96 -3.04
N LEU A 46 -1.95 20.59 -2.10
CA LEU A 46 -3.01 21.47 -1.60
C LEU A 46 -2.43 22.60 -0.72
N PRO A 47 -3.14 23.72 -0.55
CA PRO A 47 -2.71 24.80 0.33
C PRO A 47 -2.50 24.33 1.77
N LYS A 48 -1.48 24.88 2.43
CA LYS A 48 -1.06 24.44 3.76
C LYS A 48 -2.16 24.60 4.82
N ASP A 49 -2.86 25.71 4.82
CA ASP A 49 -3.97 25.98 5.74
C ASP A 49 -5.12 24.99 5.57
N TYR A 50 -5.41 24.61 4.34
CA TYR A 50 -6.38 23.55 4.05
C TYR A 50 -5.91 22.18 4.60
N ILE A 51 -4.63 21.83 4.37
CA ILE A 51 -4.04 20.58 4.87
C ILE A 51 -4.12 20.53 6.41
N GLU A 52 -3.73 21.61 7.09
CA GLU A 52 -3.77 21.69 8.56
C GLU A 52 -5.20 21.49 9.09
N ASN A 53 -6.18 22.14 8.49
CA ASN A 53 -7.59 21.94 8.85
C ASN A 53 -8.05 20.49 8.63
N GLN A 54 -7.69 19.87 7.49
CA GLN A 54 -8.05 18.48 7.23
C GLN A 54 -7.39 17.51 8.22
N ILE A 55 -6.13 17.73 8.60
CA ILE A 55 -5.45 16.92 9.63
C ILE A 55 -6.23 16.96 10.94
N GLU A 56 -6.69 18.12 11.38
CA GLU A 56 -7.48 18.26 12.62
C GLU A 56 -8.81 17.48 12.51
N ARG A 57 -9.53 17.62 11.40
CA ARG A 57 -10.79 16.88 11.14
C ARG A 57 -10.56 15.37 11.14
N ILE A 58 -9.51 14.89 10.45
CA ILE A 58 -9.16 13.45 10.40
C ILE A 58 -8.85 12.94 11.82
N ARG A 59 -8.02 13.67 12.57
CA ARG A 59 -7.68 13.28 13.95
C ARG A 59 -8.90 13.23 14.87
N TYR A 60 -9.80 14.19 14.75
CA TYR A 60 -11.04 14.19 15.52
C TYR A 60 -11.91 12.98 15.17
N SER A 61 -12.12 12.72 13.87
CA SER A 61 -12.98 11.65 13.38
C SER A 61 -12.41 10.26 13.68
N THR A 62 -11.11 10.06 13.47
CA THR A 62 -10.41 8.80 13.84
C THR A 62 -10.46 8.56 15.35
N GLY A 63 -10.29 9.61 16.16
CA GLY A 63 -10.35 9.53 17.62
C GLY A 63 -11.73 9.07 18.12
N LYS A 64 -12.81 9.53 17.49
CA LYS A 64 -14.19 9.12 17.81
C LYS A 64 -14.38 7.59 17.73
N TYR A 65 -13.80 6.96 16.71
CA TYR A 65 -13.94 5.52 16.46
C TYR A 65 -12.75 4.71 16.93
N LYS A 66 -11.72 5.32 17.52
CA LYS A 66 -10.46 4.71 17.93
C LYS A 66 -9.75 4.02 16.74
N ILE A 67 -9.77 4.69 15.60
CA ILE A 67 -9.07 4.22 14.38
C ILE A 67 -7.63 4.71 14.42
N SER A 68 -6.69 3.81 14.17
CA SER A 68 -5.27 4.11 13.95
C SER A 68 -5.00 4.32 12.46
N VAL A 69 -4.32 5.40 12.13
CA VAL A 69 -3.68 5.55 10.82
C VAL A 69 -2.29 4.94 10.94
N ASP A 70 -2.13 3.69 10.50
CA ASP A 70 -0.89 2.93 10.70
C ASP A 70 0.18 3.26 9.65
N SER A 71 -0.26 3.58 8.44
CA SER A 71 0.62 3.89 7.32
C SER A 71 0.01 4.88 6.35
N VAL A 72 0.87 5.46 5.49
CA VAL A 72 0.47 6.23 4.32
C VAL A 72 1.01 5.59 3.05
N PHE A 73 0.22 5.64 1.98
CA PHE A 73 0.59 5.05 0.70
C PHE A 73 0.12 5.92 -0.48
N THR A 74 0.77 5.78 -1.64
CA THR A 74 0.25 6.32 -2.89
C THR A 74 -0.88 5.43 -3.41
N SER A 75 -1.77 6.01 -4.22
CA SER A 75 -2.87 5.27 -4.80
C SER A 75 -3.07 5.70 -6.27
N MET A 76 -4.26 5.61 -6.75
CA MET A 76 -4.64 5.67 -8.15
C MET A 76 -4.11 6.90 -8.91
N PHE A 77 -4.19 8.12 -8.31
CA PHE A 77 -3.81 9.37 -8.96
C PHE A 77 -2.41 9.87 -8.56
N THR A 78 -1.83 9.31 -7.52
CA THR A 78 -0.50 9.67 -7.02
C THR A 78 0.58 8.65 -7.39
N ARG A 79 0.21 7.58 -8.10
CA ARG A 79 1.12 6.56 -8.62
C ARG A 79 1.74 7.01 -9.94
N VAL A 80 2.96 7.53 -9.88
CA VAL A 80 3.71 8.07 -11.04
C VAL A 80 5.16 7.60 -11.03
N ASN A 81 5.99 8.14 -11.93
CA ASN A 81 7.41 7.74 -12.05
C ASN A 81 8.25 8.03 -10.80
N HIS A 82 7.88 9.00 -9.98
CA HIS A 82 8.55 9.41 -8.74
C HIS A 82 10.07 9.64 -8.92
N PHE A 83 10.90 8.93 -8.14
CA PHE A 83 12.36 9.02 -8.19
C PHE A 83 12.98 8.43 -9.45
N MET A 84 12.19 7.71 -10.25
CA MET A 84 12.61 7.15 -11.54
C MET A 84 12.12 7.99 -12.74
N HIS A 85 11.64 9.19 -12.51
CA HIS A 85 11.28 10.11 -13.59
C HIS A 85 12.52 10.46 -14.42
N PRO A 86 12.42 10.47 -15.78
CA PRO A 86 13.57 10.78 -16.63
C PRO A 86 14.15 12.18 -16.40
N ASP A 87 13.31 13.15 -16.07
CA ASP A 87 13.72 14.51 -15.75
C ASP A 87 14.17 14.62 -14.28
N LYS A 88 15.39 15.14 -14.08
CA LYS A 88 16.00 15.31 -12.77
C LYS A 88 15.24 16.30 -11.88
N GLU A 89 14.75 17.39 -12.45
CA GLU A 89 14.01 18.40 -11.67
C GLU A 89 12.67 17.83 -11.20
N CYS A 90 12.03 17.01 -12.02
CA CYS A 90 10.81 16.31 -11.64
C CYS A 90 11.06 15.32 -10.49
N ARG A 91 12.20 14.60 -10.47
CA ARG A 91 12.58 13.72 -9.34
C ARG A 91 12.71 14.51 -8.03
N LYS A 92 13.31 15.72 -8.08
CA LYS A 92 13.40 16.60 -6.88
C LYS A 92 12.02 17.05 -6.37
N ILE A 93 11.11 17.38 -7.30
CA ILE A 93 9.73 17.76 -6.95
C ILE A 93 9.04 16.60 -6.25
N TRP A 94 9.16 15.37 -6.77
CA TRP A 94 8.58 14.18 -6.13
C TRP A 94 9.21 13.84 -4.78
N LEU A 95 10.53 14.02 -4.62
CA LEU A 95 11.17 13.83 -3.32
C LEU A 95 10.62 14.82 -2.28
N LYS A 96 10.46 16.08 -2.65
CA LYS A 96 9.81 17.07 -1.78
C LYS A 96 8.37 16.67 -1.45
N TRP A 97 7.61 16.25 -2.46
CA TRP A 97 6.23 15.82 -2.29
C TRP A 97 6.11 14.66 -1.30
N PHE A 98 6.99 13.65 -1.38
CA PHE A 98 7.02 12.55 -0.42
C PHE A 98 7.38 13.00 0.99
N LYS A 99 8.33 13.94 1.13
CA LYS A 99 8.68 14.53 2.43
C LYS A 99 7.47 15.24 3.05
N ASP A 100 6.76 16.02 2.27
CA ASP A 100 5.54 16.70 2.71
C ASP A 100 4.42 15.69 3.05
N LEU A 101 4.23 14.64 2.25
CA LEU A 101 3.27 13.56 2.51
C LEU A 101 3.57 12.85 3.84
N PHE A 102 4.84 12.54 4.09
CA PHE A 102 5.24 11.89 5.34
C PHE A 102 5.08 12.81 6.55
N GLY A 103 5.26 14.12 6.37
CA GLY A 103 4.91 15.12 7.38
C GLY A 103 3.42 15.10 7.75
N ILE A 104 2.53 15.05 6.75
CA ILE A 104 1.08 14.87 6.96
C ILE A 104 0.81 13.56 7.70
N ALA A 105 1.37 12.46 7.22
CA ALA A 105 1.17 11.13 7.79
C ALA A 105 1.64 11.03 9.25
N ALA A 106 2.79 11.63 9.59
CA ALA A 106 3.28 11.72 10.96
C ALA A 106 2.30 12.47 11.88
N CYS A 107 1.70 13.57 11.39
CA CYS A 107 0.67 14.31 12.13
C CYS A 107 -0.59 13.46 12.35
N LEU A 108 -0.89 12.50 11.48
CA LEU A 108 -1.99 11.55 11.62
C LEU A 108 -1.63 10.34 12.50
N GLY A 109 -0.38 10.18 12.89
CA GLY A 109 0.10 9.10 13.74
C GLY A 109 0.73 7.92 13.02
N ALA A 110 0.85 7.97 11.68
CA ALA A 110 1.46 6.90 10.90
C ALA A 110 2.92 6.65 11.29
N LYS A 111 3.32 5.38 11.30
CA LYS A 111 4.67 4.93 11.63
C LYS A 111 5.41 4.32 10.44
N THR A 112 4.73 4.18 9.33
CA THR A 112 5.33 3.71 8.07
C THR A 112 4.67 4.38 6.88
N GLY A 113 5.37 4.42 5.77
CA GLY A 113 4.85 5.00 4.54
C GLY A 113 5.60 4.50 3.32
N GLY A 114 4.96 4.60 2.18
CA GLY A 114 5.58 4.11 0.96
C GLY A 114 4.78 4.28 -0.31
N SER A 115 5.19 3.50 -1.29
CA SER A 115 4.66 3.47 -2.65
C SER A 115 5.19 2.23 -3.38
N HIS A 116 4.81 2.04 -4.65
CA HIS A 116 5.65 1.26 -5.56
C HIS A 116 7.04 1.90 -5.66
N PHE A 117 8.07 1.13 -6.05
CA PHE A 117 9.45 1.61 -6.08
C PHE A 117 9.65 2.81 -7.02
N GLY A 118 9.01 2.77 -8.16
CA GLY A 118 9.02 3.79 -9.22
C GLY A 118 8.61 3.18 -10.54
N ILE A 119 8.34 4.03 -11.56
CA ILE A 119 7.89 3.59 -12.87
C ILE A 119 8.84 4.09 -13.94
N LEU A 120 9.38 3.19 -14.76
CA LEU A 120 10.13 3.54 -15.97
C LEU A 120 9.18 3.81 -17.14
N THR A 121 9.52 4.82 -17.94
CA THR A 121 8.87 5.00 -19.24
C THR A 121 9.28 3.86 -20.18
N PHE A 122 8.53 3.60 -21.25
CA PHE A 122 8.93 2.62 -22.26
C PHE A 122 10.32 2.90 -22.83
N ALA A 123 10.63 4.15 -23.14
CA ALA A 123 11.93 4.54 -23.67
C ALA A 123 13.07 4.30 -22.67
N SER A 124 12.82 4.56 -21.38
CA SER A 124 13.84 4.33 -20.32
C SER A 124 14.00 2.85 -20.01
N TYR A 125 12.93 2.07 -20.04
CA TYR A 125 12.95 0.64 -19.78
C TYR A 125 13.71 -0.14 -20.85
N ASN A 126 13.56 0.26 -22.13
CA ASN A 126 14.21 -0.38 -23.29
C ASN A 126 15.68 0.03 -23.48
N ASP A 127 16.13 1.10 -22.84
CA ASP A 127 17.54 1.53 -22.83
C ASP A 127 18.20 1.05 -21.55
N VAL A 128 19.05 0.00 -21.66
CA VAL A 128 19.70 -0.64 -20.52
C VAL A 128 20.46 0.34 -19.64
N LYS A 129 21.26 1.25 -20.24
CA LYS A 129 22.05 2.24 -19.48
C LYS A 129 21.17 3.24 -18.75
N LYS A 130 20.13 3.70 -19.42
CA LYS A 130 19.18 4.65 -18.83
C LYS A 130 18.34 4.00 -17.73
N ARG A 131 17.95 2.74 -17.93
CA ARG A 131 17.24 1.95 -16.92
C ARG A 131 18.08 1.81 -15.65
N GLU A 132 19.32 1.34 -15.76
CA GLU A 132 20.22 1.19 -14.60
C GLU A 132 20.47 2.52 -13.88
N MET A 133 20.73 3.59 -14.63
CA MET A 133 20.88 4.94 -14.07
C MET A 133 19.65 5.39 -13.29
N LEU A 134 18.43 5.15 -13.81
CA LEU A 134 17.21 5.55 -13.15
C LEU A 134 16.84 4.68 -11.94
N ILE A 135 17.20 3.39 -11.96
CA ILE A 135 17.09 2.52 -10.79
C ILE A 135 18.01 3.04 -9.66
N GLU A 136 19.24 3.40 -9.98
CA GLU A 136 20.17 3.98 -9.01
C GLU A 136 19.68 5.32 -8.44
N GLU A 137 19.08 6.18 -9.28
CA GLU A 137 18.42 7.41 -8.81
C GLU A 137 17.20 7.10 -7.91
N GLY A 138 16.45 6.05 -8.21
CA GLY A 138 15.38 5.53 -7.37
C GLY A 138 15.90 5.11 -5.98
N VAL A 139 16.96 4.31 -5.94
CA VAL A 139 17.62 3.89 -4.69
C VAL A 139 18.03 5.10 -3.86
N LYS A 140 18.74 6.09 -4.45
CA LYS A 140 19.14 7.32 -3.75
C LYS A 140 17.95 8.12 -3.23
N GLY A 141 16.88 8.23 -4.01
CA GLY A 141 15.66 8.93 -3.59
C GLY A 141 15.02 8.28 -2.37
N TRP A 142 14.91 6.94 -2.36
CA TRP A 142 14.39 6.19 -1.22
C TRP A 142 15.32 6.26 0.00
N GLN A 143 16.64 6.21 -0.20
CA GLN A 143 17.62 6.40 0.89
C GLN A 143 17.47 7.79 1.54
N GLU A 144 17.42 8.86 0.75
CA GLU A 144 17.22 10.22 1.27
C GLU A 144 15.89 10.36 2.01
N LEU A 145 14.81 9.81 1.45
CA LEU A 145 13.50 9.82 2.08
C LEU A 145 13.48 9.05 3.41
N SER A 146 14.27 7.95 3.53
CA SER A 146 14.35 7.15 4.75
C SER A 146 14.97 7.92 5.93
N PHE A 147 15.94 8.78 5.67
CA PHE A 147 16.49 9.66 6.71
C PHE A 147 15.45 10.70 7.18
N HIS A 148 14.72 11.29 6.24
CA HIS A 148 13.64 12.20 6.60
C HIS A 148 12.52 11.50 7.39
N ALA A 149 12.15 10.28 7.00
CA ALA A 149 11.19 9.46 7.72
C ALA A 149 11.63 9.18 9.18
N LYS A 150 12.92 8.95 9.40
CA LYS A 150 13.50 8.81 10.76
C LYS A 150 13.29 10.06 11.60
N GLU A 151 13.52 11.25 11.04
CA GLU A 151 13.31 12.53 11.73
C GLU A 151 11.84 12.71 12.13
N LEU A 152 10.91 12.20 11.35
CA LEU A 152 9.47 12.20 11.63
C LEU A 152 9.01 11.11 12.61
N GLY A 153 9.91 10.20 13.03
CA GLY A 153 9.62 9.12 13.95
C GLY A 153 8.94 7.91 13.29
N PHE A 154 9.15 7.73 11.98
CA PHE A 154 8.76 6.51 11.28
C PHE A 154 9.65 5.35 11.72
N GLU A 155 9.11 4.14 11.64
CA GLU A 155 9.79 2.89 11.96
C GLU A 155 10.32 2.17 10.72
N SER A 156 9.70 2.41 9.57
CA SER A 156 10.11 1.83 8.28
C SER A 156 9.53 2.60 7.10
N LEU A 157 10.13 2.38 5.92
CA LEU A 157 9.50 2.61 4.63
C LEU A 157 8.99 1.28 4.06
N ILE A 158 8.04 1.33 3.13
CA ILE A 158 7.53 0.15 2.44
C ILE A 158 7.47 0.37 0.94
N ILE A 159 7.89 -0.64 0.19
CA ILE A 159 7.67 -0.72 -1.27
C ILE A 159 6.72 -1.85 -1.60
N GLU A 160 5.90 -1.63 -2.61
CA GLU A 160 4.98 -2.64 -3.11
C GLU A 160 5.53 -3.31 -4.36
N PRO A 161 5.66 -4.65 -4.36
CA PRO A 161 5.95 -5.42 -5.56
C PRO A 161 4.84 -5.28 -6.59
N MET A 162 5.21 -4.92 -7.82
CA MET A 162 4.25 -4.52 -8.85
C MET A 162 4.05 -5.58 -9.94
N SER A 163 2.89 -5.53 -10.59
CA SER A 163 2.48 -6.47 -11.63
C SER A 163 3.12 -6.23 -13.00
N VAL A 164 3.87 -5.15 -13.19
CA VAL A 164 4.41 -4.76 -14.49
C VAL A 164 5.92 -4.58 -14.39
N PRO A 165 6.75 -5.25 -15.22
CA PRO A 165 8.22 -5.22 -15.09
C PRO A 165 8.83 -3.81 -15.02
N ARG A 166 8.30 -2.85 -15.78
CA ARG A 166 8.79 -1.47 -15.74
C ARG A 166 8.35 -0.66 -14.51
N GLU A 167 7.52 -1.23 -13.66
CA GLU A 167 7.11 -0.66 -12.36
C GLU A 167 7.96 -1.18 -11.21
N MET A 168 8.97 -1.97 -11.51
CA MET A 168 9.95 -2.54 -10.61
C MET A 168 9.39 -3.51 -9.55
N ALA A 169 10.29 -4.21 -8.88
CA ALA A 169 9.96 -5.21 -7.86
C ALA A 169 8.94 -6.26 -8.36
N ASN A 170 9.02 -6.65 -9.63
CA ASN A 170 8.03 -7.54 -10.24
C ASN A 170 8.39 -9.03 -10.11
N THR A 171 9.51 -9.35 -9.46
CA THR A 171 9.88 -10.69 -8.99
C THR A 171 10.30 -10.61 -7.52
N VAL A 172 10.31 -11.77 -6.84
CA VAL A 172 10.79 -11.86 -5.46
C VAL A 172 12.25 -11.45 -5.36
N GLU A 173 13.07 -11.88 -6.30
CA GLU A 173 14.50 -11.59 -6.36
C GLU A 173 14.77 -10.10 -6.55
N GLU A 174 14.08 -9.45 -7.48
CA GLU A 174 14.20 -8.00 -7.71
C GLU A 174 13.72 -7.21 -6.50
N THR A 175 12.64 -7.64 -5.85
CA THR A 175 12.14 -7.01 -4.62
C THR A 175 13.18 -7.02 -3.51
N LEU A 176 13.81 -8.19 -3.27
CA LEU A 176 14.85 -8.34 -2.26
C LEU A 176 16.09 -7.52 -2.59
N GLU A 177 16.53 -7.52 -3.86
CA GLU A 177 17.69 -6.75 -4.32
C GLU A 177 17.46 -5.24 -4.11
N LEU A 178 16.32 -4.70 -4.55
CA LEU A 178 16.00 -3.28 -4.39
C LEU A 178 15.92 -2.88 -2.91
N MET A 179 15.31 -3.72 -2.08
CA MET A 179 15.22 -3.50 -0.64
C MET A 179 16.62 -3.49 0.00
N GLU A 180 17.50 -4.43 -0.34
CA GLU A 180 18.87 -4.50 0.15
C GLU A 180 19.67 -3.25 -0.23
N ARG A 181 19.64 -2.83 -1.50
CA ARG A 181 20.32 -1.62 -2.00
C ARG A 181 19.89 -0.36 -1.27
N VAL A 182 18.59 -0.19 -1.00
CA VAL A 182 18.13 0.95 -0.20
C VAL A 182 18.64 0.86 1.24
N ASN A 183 18.64 -0.34 1.83
CA ASN A 183 19.03 -0.59 3.21
C ASN A 183 20.54 -0.47 3.47
N GLU A 184 21.39 -0.48 2.45
CA GLU A 184 22.83 -0.22 2.60
C GLU A 184 23.11 1.15 3.23
N ASN A 185 22.25 2.16 3.00
CA ASN A 185 22.41 3.50 3.56
C ASN A 185 21.05 4.13 3.85
N CYS A 186 20.41 3.76 4.95
CA CYS A 186 19.06 4.22 5.30
C CYS A 186 18.96 4.77 6.73
N GLY A 187 18.04 5.71 6.91
CA GLY A 187 17.67 6.24 8.24
C GLY A 187 16.71 5.32 8.99
N VAL A 188 15.71 4.79 8.28
CA VAL A 188 14.82 3.69 8.70
C VAL A 188 14.83 2.61 7.63
N PRO A 189 14.63 1.33 7.98
CA PRO A 189 14.69 0.24 7.02
C PRO A 189 13.57 0.31 5.99
N MET A 190 13.90 -0.01 4.74
CA MET A 190 12.94 -0.36 3.70
C MET A 190 12.43 -1.78 3.96
N LYS A 191 11.13 -1.94 3.93
CA LYS A 191 10.39 -3.21 4.03
C LYS A 191 9.45 -3.36 2.84
N VAL A 192 8.60 -4.37 2.87
CA VAL A 192 7.68 -4.70 1.78
C VAL A 192 6.23 -4.44 2.22
N CYS A 193 5.44 -3.86 1.35
CA CYS A 193 3.99 -3.92 1.38
C CYS A 193 3.57 -4.99 0.37
N LEU A 194 3.29 -6.20 0.82
CA LEU A 194 3.03 -7.32 -0.08
C LEU A 194 1.56 -7.39 -0.45
N ASP A 195 1.22 -7.17 -1.72
CA ASP A 195 -0.12 -7.44 -2.23
C ASP A 195 -0.20 -8.91 -2.70
N VAL A 196 -1.16 -9.65 -2.14
CA VAL A 196 -1.36 -11.06 -2.46
C VAL A 196 -1.88 -11.30 -3.88
N GLY A 197 -2.41 -10.27 -4.54
CA GLY A 197 -2.90 -10.33 -5.92
C GLY A 197 -1.87 -9.88 -6.97
N HIS A 198 -0.70 -9.39 -6.54
CA HIS A 198 0.35 -8.86 -7.41
C HIS A 198 1.48 -9.86 -7.68
N ALA A 199 1.20 -11.14 -7.92
CA ALA A 199 2.20 -12.14 -8.31
C ALA A 199 2.15 -12.41 -9.84
N PRO A 200 2.62 -11.49 -10.67
CA PRO A 200 2.27 -11.42 -12.08
C PRO A 200 3.33 -11.98 -13.02
N HIS A 201 4.56 -12.15 -12.55
CA HIS A 201 5.64 -12.67 -13.39
C HIS A 201 5.25 -14.07 -13.92
N PRO A 202 5.45 -14.37 -15.21
CA PRO A 202 5.04 -15.64 -15.80
C PRO A 202 5.45 -16.89 -15.02
N ASP A 203 6.64 -16.84 -14.40
CA ASP A 203 7.20 -17.97 -13.64
C ASP A 203 6.93 -17.86 -12.12
N GLN A 204 6.28 -16.81 -11.65
CA GLN A 204 6.05 -16.52 -10.23
C GLN A 204 4.60 -16.05 -9.97
N ARG A 205 3.62 -16.63 -10.66
CA ARG A 205 2.22 -16.20 -10.58
C ARG A 205 1.47 -16.70 -9.36
N ASP A 206 1.97 -17.73 -8.70
CA ASP A 206 1.39 -18.22 -7.45
C ASP A 206 1.74 -17.25 -6.32
N PRO A 207 0.76 -16.64 -5.62
CA PRO A 207 1.02 -15.69 -4.56
C PRO A 207 1.67 -16.32 -3.32
N TYR A 208 1.45 -17.59 -3.05
CA TYR A 208 1.88 -18.22 -1.82
C TYR A 208 3.40 -18.31 -1.66
N PRO A 209 4.20 -18.68 -2.68
CA PRO A 209 5.66 -18.57 -2.62
C PRO A 209 6.18 -17.14 -2.37
N TRP A 210 5.49 -16.11 -2.87
CA TRP A 210 5.81 -14.72 -2.56
C TRP A 210 5.65 -14.43 -1.07
N ILE A 211 4.53 -14.87 -0.49
CA ILE A 211 4.26 -14.70 0.94
C ILE A 211 5.29 -15.47 1.78
N GLU A 212 5.65 -16.71 1.39
CA GLU A 212 6.66 -17.51 2.08
C GLU A 212 8.05 -16.85 2.09
N ARG A 213 8.40 -16.13 1.02
CA ARG A 213 9.72 -15.48 0.90
C ARG A 213 9.77 -14.04 1.40
N LEU A 214 8.69 -13.28 1.26
CA LEU A 214 8.65 -11.86 1.59
C LEU A 214 7.86 -11.55 2.86
N GLY A 215 7.05 -12.47 3.38
CA GLY A 215 6.16 -12.23 4.53
C GLY A 215 6.87 -11.73 5.78
N ALA A 216 8.07 -12.25 6.09
CA ALA A 216 8.86 -11.78 7.24
C ALA A 216 9.34 -10.32 7.10
N TYR A 217 9.40 -9.80 5.89
CA TYR A 217 9.77 -8.41 5.58
C TYR A 217 8.55 -7.48 5.40
N SER A 218 7.33 -8.04 5.51
CA SER A 218 6.09 -7.35 5.14
C SER A 218 5.26 -7.02 6.39
N PRO A 219 5.44 -5.84 7.01
CA PRO A 219 4.57 -5.41 8.11
C PRO A 219 3.12 -5.17 7.65
N ILE A 220 2.92 -4.94 6.36
CA ILE A 220 1.62 -4.73 5.73
C ILE A 220 1.45 -5.71 4.58
N ILE A 221 0.31 -6.38 4.56
CA ILE A 221 -0.12 -7.29 3.51
C ILE A 221 -1.43 -6.74 2.93
N HIS A 222 -1.44 -6.40 1.66
CA HIS A 222 -2.66 -6.03 0.96
C HIS A 222 -3.46 -7.28 0.61
N LEU A 223 -4.73 -7.28 0.97
CA LEU A 223 -5.69 -8.34 0.69
C LEU A 223 -6.64 -7.93 -0.41
N GLN A 224 -6.63 -8.66 -1.48
CA GLN A 224 -7.62 -8.60 -2.54
C GLN A 224 -7.95 -10.01 -3.01
N GLN A 225 -9.17 -10.23 -3.49
CA GLN A 225 -9.44 -11.46 -4.22
C GLN A 225 -9.08 -11.27 -5.69
N THR A 226 -8.54 -12.29 -6.30
CA THR A 226 -8.15 -12.26 -7.71
C THR A 226 -8.19 -13.65 -8.33
N ALA A 227 -8.36 -13.71 -9.66
CA ALA A 227 -8.17 -14.94 -10.42
C ALA A 227 -6.69 -15.10 -10.81
N LEU A 228 -6.29 -16.32 -11.11
CA LEU A 228 -4.95 -16.63 -11.60
C LEU A 228 -4.62 -15.78 -12.85
N HIS A 229 -3.42 -15.25 -12.93
CA HIS A 229 -2.90 -14.41 -14.03
C HIS A 229 -3.44 -12.98 -14.13
N LYS A 230 -4.16 -12.49 -13.13
CA LYS A 230 -4.66 -11.12 -13.10
C LYS A 230 -4.58 -10.54 -11.70
N SER A 231 -4.54 -9.21 -11.61
CA SER A 231 -4.78 -8.46 -10.38
C SER A 231 -6.11 -7.73 -10.53
N HIS A 232 -7.13 -8.18 -9.79
CA HIS A 232 -8.49 -7.68 -9.97
C HIS A 232 -8.91 -6.68 -8.89
N HIS A 233 -8.29 -6.74 -7.72
CA HIS A 233 -8.74 -6.04 -6.51
C HIS A 233 -10.21 -6.31 -6.18
N TRP A 234 -10.66 -7.56 -6.38
CA TRP A 234 -12.02 -7.98 -6.06
C TRP A 234 -12.26 -8.08 -4.56
N PRO A 235 -13.51 -7.88 -4.11
CA PRO A 235 -13.93 -8.20 -2.75
C PRO A 235 -13.95 -9.73 -2.53
N PHE A 236 -13.99 -10.12 -1.26
CA PHE A 236 -14.11 -11.54 -0.88
C PHE A 236 -15.57 -11.94 -0.71
N THR A 237 -16.41 -11.67 -1.71
CA THR A 237 -17.78 -12.14 -1.77
C THR A 237 -17.84 -13.62 -2.19
N PRO A 238 -18.95 -14.35 -1.93
CA PRO A 238 -19.10 -15.73 -2.38
C PRO A 238 -18.78 -15.92 -3.88
N GLU A 239 -19.27 -15.01 -4.72
CA GLU A 239 -19.10 -15.07 -6.18
C GLU A 239 -17.62 -14.87 -6.59
N CYS A 240 -16.94 -13.95 -5.93
CA CYS A 240 -15.52 -13.70 -6.19
C CYS A 240 -14.64 -14.80 -5.61
N ASN A 241 -15.01 -15.38 -4.46
CA ASN A 241 -14.28 -16.47 -3.83
C ASN A 241 -14.37 -17.78 -4.62
N GLU A 242 -15.49 -18.02 -5.32
CA GLU A 242 -15.66 -19.20 -6.19
C GLU A 242 -14.64 -19.22 -7.35
N GLN A 243 -14.26 -18.07 -7.87
CA GLN A 243 -13.29 -17.90 -8.96
C GLN A 243 -11.89 -17.52 -8.47
N GLY A 244 -11.79 -17.14 -7.20
CA GLY A 244 -10.60 -16.55 -6.62
C GLY A 244 -9.57 -17.57 -6.17
N ILE A 245 -8.32 -17.14 -6.13
CA ILE A 245 -7.19 -17.97 -5.70
C ILE A 245 -6.68 -17.63 -4.31
N ILE A 246 -7.17 -16.55 -3.69
CA ILE A 246 -6.71 -16.10 -2.38
C ILE A 246 -7.60 -16.71 -1.29
N HIS A 247 -7.00 -17.57 -0.47
CA HIS A 247 -7.69 -18.28 0.61
C HIS A 247 -6.99 -17.98 1.95
N PRO A 248 -7.74 -17.55 2.99
CA PRO A 248 -7.17 -17.17 4.28
C PRO A 248 -6.23 -18.23 4.87
N GLU A 249 -6.63 -19.50 4.90
CA GLU A 249 -5.82 -20.58 5.48
C GLU A 249 -4.47 -20.74 4.78
N LYS A 250 -4.45 -20.58 3.45
CA LYS A 250 -3.21 -20.68 2.67
C LYS A 250 -2.32 -19.47 2.91
N VAL A 251 -2.89 -18.25 2.95
CA VAL A 251 -2.14 -17.01 3.26
C VAL A 251 -1.51 -17.12 4.63
N LEU A 252 -2.29 -17.49 5.66
CA LEU A 252 -1.79 -17.63 7.02
C LEU A 252 -0.69 -18.68 7.15
N LYS A 253 -0.87 -19.84 6.49
CA LYS A 253 0.15 -20.89 6.45
C LYS A 253 1.44 -20.42 5.78
N SER A 254 1.34 -19.64 4.72
CA SER A 254 2.52 -19.09 4.03
C SER A 254 3.21 -18.00 4.87
N LEU A 255 2.44 -17.16 5.58
CA LEU A 255 2.99 -16.20 6.55
C LEU A 255 3.71 -16.91 7.71
N GLU A 256 3.14 -17.99 8.22
CA GLU A 256 3.80 -18.80 9.27
C GLU A 256 5.13 -19.37 8.77
N LYS A 257 5.16 -19.94 7.56
CA LYS A 257 6.37 -20.46 6.92
C LYS A 257 7.42 -19.37 6.68
N SER A 258 7.01 -18.14 6.37
CA SER A 258 7.94 -17.01 6.20
C SER A 258 8.67 -16.62 7.49
N GLY A 259 8.14 -17.02 8.65
CA GLY A 259 8.65 -16.61 9.95
C GLY A 259 8.12 -15.26 10.43
N ALA A 260 7.12 -14.68 9.75
CA ALA A 260 6.47 -13.44 10.19
C ALA A 260 5.94 -13.57 11.61
N LYS A 261 6.17 -12.56 12.44
CA LYS A 261 5.69 -12.52 13.84
C LYS A 261 4.39 -11.74 13.97
N GLU A 262 4.26 -10.72 13.14
CA GLU A 262 3.10 -9.84 13.08
C GLU A 262 2.91 -9.33 11.66
N ALA A 263 1.69 -8.99 11.30
CA ALA A 263 1.37 -8.27 10.08
C ALA A 263 0.01 -7.59 10.21
N LEU A 264 -0.13 -6.46 9.55
CA LEU A 264 -1.40 -5.79 9.34
C LEU A 264 -1.95 -6.21 7.97
N LEU A 265 -3.06 -6.93 7.98
CA LEU A 265 -3.76 -7.40 6.79
C LEU A 265 -4.75 -6.33 6.35
N ILE A 266 -4.44 -5.65 5.27
CA ILE A 266 -5.16 -4.47 4.78
C ILE A 266 -5.97 -4.81 3.54
N PHE A 267 -7.29 -4.72 3.61
CA PHE A 267 -8.13 -4.85 2.42
C PHE A 267 -7.84 -3.72 1.43
N GLU A 268 -7.41 -4.10 0.22
CA GLU A 268 -7.23 -3.19 -0.91
C GLU A 268 -8.16 -3.62 -2.05
N ILE A 269 -9.40 -3.14 -1.98
CA ILE A 269 -10.49 -3.54 -2.85
C ILE A 269 -10.90 -2.35 -3.72
N SER A 270 -11.03 -2.58 -5.01
CA SER A 270 -11.44 -1.57 -5.98
C SER A 270 -12.83 -1.84 -6.52
N HIS A 271 -13.67 -0.82 -6.52
CA HIS A 271 -15.00 -0.87 -7.12
C HIS A 271 -15.04 0.05 -8.34
N ARG A 272 -15.41 -0.51 -9.49
CA ARG A 272 -15.69 0.26 -10.70
C ARG A 272 -17.20 0.45 -10.81
N GLU A 273 -17.61 1.70 -10.76
CA GLU A 273 -19.01 2.07 -10.85
C GLU A 273 -19.39 2.24 -12.32
N HIS A 274 -20.41 1.52 -12.74
CA HIS A 274 -20.98 1.62 -14.09
C HIS A 274 -22.46 2.00 -14.05
N ARG A 275 -23.12 1.93 -12.87
CA ARG A 275 -24.55 2.20 -12.64
C ARG A 275 -24.78 2.62 -11.19
N ASP A 276 -25.93 3.24 -10.91
CA ASP A 276 -26.36 3.61 -9.54
C ASP A 276 -26.49 2.38 -8.61
N SER A 277 -26.72 1.18 -9.18
CA SER A 277 -26.74 -0.08 -8.43
C SER A 277 -25.37 -0.57 -7.96
N ASP A 278 -24.30 0.11 -8.32
CA ASP A 278 -22.94 -0.22 -7.90
C ASP A 278 -22.63 0.25 -6.46
N SER A 279 -23.68 0.71 -5.75
CA SER A 279 -23.64 1.09 -4.33
C SER A 279 -23.37 -0.08 -3.35
N LYS A 280 -23.00 -1.25 -3.86
CA LYS A 280 -22.60 -2.42 -3.05
C LYS A 280 -21.25 -2.31 -2.35
N ILE A 281 -20.55 -1.18 -2.45
CA ILE A 281 -19.21 -1.01 -1.90
C ILE A 281 -19.15 -1.43 -0.43
N ILE A 282 -20.04 -0.90 0.40
CA ILE A 282 -20.06 -1.20 1.84
C ILE A 282 -20.43 -2.67 2.08
N GLU A 283 -21.38 -3.21 1.35
CA GLU A 283 -21.78 -4.62 1.44
C GLU A 283 -20.63 -5.55 1.08
N ASP A 284 -19.92 -5.28 -0.02
CA ASP A 284 -18.78 -6.05 -0.48
C ASP A 284 -17.59 -5.96 0.49
N LEU A 285 -17.36 -4.79 1.07
CA LEU A 285 -16.34 -4.60 2.11
C LEU A 285 -16.69 -5.36 3.40
N LYS A 286 -17.96 -5.32 3.82
CA LYS A 286 -18.45 -6.12 4.96
C LYS A 286 -18.26 -7.60 4.71
N ALA A 287 -18.69 -8.10 3.56
CA ALA A 287 -18.53 -9.51 3.18
C ALA A 287 -17.04 -9.92 3.23
N SER A 288 -16.14 -9.04 2.77
CA SER A 288 -14.71 -9.29 2.81
C SER A 288 -14.16 -9.37 4.23
N VAL A 289 -14.55 -8.44 5.10
CA VAL A 289 -14.17 -8.45 6.53
C VAL A 289 -14.71 -9.70 7.21
N ASP A 290 -15.98 -10.04 7.01
CA ASP A 290 -16.63 -11.21 7.63
C ASP A 290 -15.98 -12.53 7.18
N TYR A 291 -15.55 -12.61 5.91
CA TYR A 291 -14.83 -13.79 5.38
C TYR A 291 -13.47 -14.00 6.05
N TRP A 292 -12.74 -12.92 6.38
CA TRP A 292 -11.41 -12.99 6.99
C TRP A 292 -11.41 -13.01 8.51
N ARG A 293 -12.42 -12.42 9.16
CA ARG A 293 -12.48 -12.26 10.64
C ARG A 293 -12.31 -13.55 11.43
N PRO A 294 -12.85 -14.72 11.01
CA PRO A 294 -12.63 -15.96 11.75
C PRO A 294 -11.16 -16.41 11.85
N TYR A 295 -10.32 -15.93 10.96
CA TYR A 295 -8.92 -16.32 10.85
C TYR A 295 -7.95 -15.36 11.57
N VAL A 296 -8.42 -14.15 11.90
CA VAL A 296 -7.61 -13.10 12.54
C VAL A 296 -8.25 -12.75 13.88
N LYS A 297 -7.59 -13.17 14.95
CA LYS A 297 -8.05 -12.90 16.33
C LYS A 297 -7.53 -11.53 16.73
N ASP A 298 -8.45 -10.56 16.91
CA ASP A 298 -8.17 -9.26 17.50
C ASP A 298 -7.75 -9.38 18.98
#